data_b1f199add49f24c974a036367d070585
#
_entry.id   b1f199add49f24c974a036367d070585
#
_cell.length_a   1.000
_cell.length_b   1.000
_cell.length_c   1.000
_cell.angle_alpha   90.00
_cell.angle_beta   90.00
_cell.angle_gamma   90.00
#
_symmetry.space_group_name_H-M   'P 1'
#
loop_
_entity.id
_entity.type
_entity.pdbx_description
1 polymer ?
#
loop_
_entity_poly.entity_id
_entity_poly.type
_entity_poly.pdbx_seq_one_letter_code
_entity_poly.pdbx_strand_id
1 'polypeptide(L)'
;MTDLIRIANCSGYYGDKLSAAKEMVEGGPIDVLTGDYLAELTMTILFNQRMQRGEDKGYVGTFLKQIKEIAHTCKSKNIKVVTNAGGLNPQSMANEIEKILAELKIDLKVAYITGDDLMPRMDDLIQLNEPFNNIDKGTPLQESDCHTLTANAYLGAWGIKEALDLGADIVVCPRVTDAAVVIGPAAWKFGWERNDYDKLAGALAAGHIIECGLSLIHI
;
A
#
# COMPACT_ATOMS: atom_id res chain seq x y z
N MET A 1 5.26 -7.39 27.28
CA MET A 1 4.80 -6.91 25.94
C MET A 1 3.42 -7.51 25.72
N THR A 2 2.47 -6.76 25.30
CA THR A 2 1.11 -7.28 25.02
C THR A 2 1.15 -8.18 23.79
N ASP A 3 0.62 -9.40 23.89
CA ASP A 3 0.50 -10.35 22.77
C ASP A 3 -0.63 -9.93 21.79
N LEU A 4 -0.73 -8.62 21.54
CA LEU A 4 -1.80 -8.02 20.76
C LEU A 4 -1.25 -6.91 19.86
N ILE A 5 -1.72 -6.86 18.62
CA ILE A 5 -1.61 -5.73 17.71
C ILE A 5 -3.00 -5.27 17.28
N ARG A 6 -3.25 -3.98 17.30
CA ARG A 6 -4.52 -3.38 16.86
C ARG A 6 -4.28 -2.63 15.57
N ILE A 7 -4.90 -3.10 14.52
CA ILE A 7 -4.78 -2.53 13.19
C ILE A 7 -6.14 -1.99 12.77
N ALA A 8 -6.19 -0.74 12.34
CA ALA A 8 -7.38 -0.12 11.76
C ALA A 8 -7.10 0.25 10.30
N ASN A 9 -8.09 0.05 9.43
CA ASN A 9 -8.01 0.44 8.03
C ASN A 9 -8.83 1.71 7.77
N CYS A 10 -8.26 2.65 7.01
CA CYS A 10 -8.91 3.94 6.72
C CYS A 10 -9.41 4.07 5.28
N SER A 11 -9.18 3.09 4.43
CA SER A 11 -9.64 3.11 3.04
C SER A 11 -9.64 1.71 2.46
N GLY A 12 -10.69 1.38 1.72
CA GLY A 12 -10.81 0.14 0.95
C GLY A 12 -10.80 0.38 -0.56
N TYR A 13 -10.76 1.63 -1.02
CA TYR A 13 -10.68 1.97 -2.45
C TYR A 13 -10.29 3.43 -2.68
N TYR A 14 -9.87 3.75 -3.90
CA TYR A 14 -9.55 5.13 -4.29
C TYR A 14 -10.82 5.98 -4.38
N GLY A 15 -10.92 6.96 -3.51
CA GLY A 15 -12.10 7.82 -3.39
C GLY A 15 -12.96 7.58 -2.15
N ASP A 16 -12.50 6.72 -1.26
CA ASP A 16 -13.14 6.46 0.03
C ASP A 16 -13.13 7.69 0.94
N LYS A 17 -13.80 7.59 2.07
CA LYS A 17 -14.05 8.66 3.04
C LYS A 17 -12.74 9.33 3.53
N LEU A 18 -12.55 10.61 3.22
CA LEU A 18 -11.35 11.33 3.60
C LEU A 18 -11.12 11.43 5.11
N SER A 19 -12.20 11.59 5.89
CA SER A 19 -12.10 11.71 7.35
C SER A 19 -11.81 10.38 8.06
N ALA A 20 -11.88 9.23 7.35
CA ALA A 20 -11.71 7.93 7.97
C ALA A 20 -10.37 7.75 8.67
N ALA A 21 -9.26 8.26 8.08
CA ALA A 21 -7.96 8.20 8.73
C ALA A 21 -7.94 8.89 10.09
N LYS A 22 -8.54 10.09 10.18
CA LYS A 22 -8.67 10.84 11.44
C LYS A 22 -9.56 10.11 12.44
N GLU A 23 -10.70 9.62 11.99
CA GLU A 23 -11.63 8.87 12.83
C GLU A 23 -10.98 7.63 13.45
N MET A 24 -10.15 6.90 12.68
CA MET A 24 -9.45 5.72 13.16
C MET A 24 -8.37 6.07 14.21
N VAL A 25 -7.54 7.08 13.96
CA VAL A 25 -6.46 7.43 14.91
C VAL A 25 -6.98 8.12 16.17
N GLU A 26 -8.15 8.73 16.13
CA GLU A 26 -8.78 9.41 17.27
C GLU A 26 -9.76 8.52 18.03
N GLY A 27 -10.46 7.61 17.33
CA GLY A 27 -11.60 6.85 17.84
C GLY A 27 -11.27 5.72 18.81
N GLY A 28 -10.00 5.30 18.90
CA GLY A 28 -9.62 4.24 19.82
C GLY A 28 -8.12 4.00 19.88
N PRO A 29 -7.69 3.06 20.75
CA PRO A 29 -6.28 2.68 20.79
C PRO A 29 -5.97 1.76 19.60
N ILE A 30 -5.18 2.26 18.66
CA ILE A 30 -4.62 1.47 17.55
C ILE A 30 -3.10 1.55 17.58
N ASP A 31 -2.45 0.50 17.08
CA ASP A 31 -0.99 0.43 16.97
C ASP A 31 -0.54 0.73 15.54
N VAL A 32 -1.39 0.40 14.55
CA VAL A 32 -1.13 0.61 13.12
C VAL A 32 -2.39 1.10 12.42
N LEU A 33 -2.23 2.11 11.58
CA LEU A 33 -3.22 2.54 10.60
C LEU A 33 -2.82 2.00 9.23
N THR A 34 -3.75 1.31 8.55
CA THR A 34 -3.56 0.88 7.16
C THR A 34 -4.47 1.66 6.21
N GLY A 35 -4.11 1.71 4.94
CA GLY A 35 -4.98 2.25 3.89
C GLY A 35 -4.74 1.47 2.61
N ASP A 36 -5.79 0.86 2.10
CA ASP A 36 -5.81 0.16 0.82
C ASP A 36 -6.60 0.97 -0.21
N TYR A 37 -5.93 1.38 -1.28
CA TYR A 37 -6.48 2.28 -2.30
C TYR A 37 -6.46 1.67 -3.70
N LEU A 38 -5.75 0.54 -3.89
CA LEU A 38 -5.40 0.08 -5.21
C LEU A 38 -6.25 -1.09 -5.67
N ALA A 39 -6.75 -0.92 -6.88
CA ALA A 39 -7.30 -1.95 -7.73
C ALA A 39 -6.76 -1.72 -9.14
N GLU A 40 -7.00 -2.62 -10.08
CA GLU A 40 -6.56 -2.49 -11.48
C GLU A 40 -7.10 -1.20 -12.12
N LEU A 41 -8.34 -0.86 -11.80
CA LEU A 41 -8.95 0.42 -12.21
C LEU A 41 -8.18 1.62 -11.65
N THR A 42 -7.80 1.57 -10.37
CA THR A 42 -7.03 2.64 -9.74
C THR A 42 -5.68 2.82 -10.40
N MET A 43 -4.98 1.73 -10.73
CA MET A 43 -3.69 1.79 -11.44
C MET A 43 -3.85 2.49 -12.79
N THR A 44 -4.91 2.20 -13.54
CA THR A 44 -5.23 2.91 -14.80
C THR A 44 -5.51 4.40 -14.57
N ILE A 45 -6.23 4.76 -13.54
CA ILE A 45 -6.49 6.16 -13.16
C ILE A 45 -5.16 6.87 -12.83
N LEU A 46 -4.30 6.24 -12.04
CA LEU A 46 -3.01 6.80 -11.65
C LEU A 46 -2.07 6.96 -12.85
N PHE A 47 -2.08 6.01 -13.79
CA PHE A 47 -1.37 6.13 -15.05
C PHE A 47 -1.83 7.37 -15.84
N ASN A 48 -3.13 7.55 -16.03
CA ASN A 48 -3.68 8.72 -16.72
C ASN A 48 -3.33 10.03 -16.00
N GLN A 49 -3.35 10.03 -14.67
CA GLN A 49 -2.93 11.22 -13.90
C GLN A 49 -1.45 11.53 -14.11
N ARG A 50 -0.58 10.51 -14.15
CA ARG A 50 0.85 10.66 -14.44
C ARG A 50 1.06 11.27 -15.82
N MET A 51 0.37 10.75 -16.82
CA MET A 51 0.45 11.28 -18.21
C MET A 51 0.00 12.74 -18.34
N GLN A 52 -1.02 13.14 -17.58
CA GLN A 52 -1.59 14.49 -17.66
C GLN A 52 -0.85 15.52 -16.80
N ARG A 53 -0.28 15.12 -15.65
CA ARG A 53 0.23 16.03 -14.61
C ARG A 53 1.74 15.96 -14.40
N GLY A 54 2.41 15.01 -15.02
CA GLY A 54 3.86 14.82 -14.94
C GLY A 54 4.28 13.50 -14.28
N GLU A 55 5.52 13.13 -14.58
CA GLU A 55 6.10 11.84 -14.16
C GLU A 55 6.28 11.70 -12.64
N ASP A 56 6.29 12.81 -11.92
CA ASP A 56 6.32 12.85 -10.46
C ASP A 56 4.98 12.46 -9.81
N LYS A 57 3.94 12.23 -10.60
CA LYS A 57 2.61 11.78 -10.17
C LYS A 57 2.46 10.26 -10.35
N GLY A 58 1.24 9.75 -10.17
CA GLY A 58 0.94 8.32 -10.26
C GLY A 58 0.77 7.67 -8.89
N TYR A 59 0.47 8.45 -7.87
CA TYR A 59 0.12 8.01 -6.52
C TYR A 59 -1.22 8.61 -6.06
N VAL A 60 -1.79 8.07 -4.99
CA VAL A 60 -3.09 8.48 -4.44
C VAL A 60 -2.96 9.80 -3.66
N GLY A 61 -3.18 10.92 -4.36
CA GLY A 61 -3.00 12.25 -3.77
C GLY A 61 -3.93 12.58 -2.60
N THR A 62 -5.05 11.89 -2.45
CA THR A 62 -5.97 12.07 -1.31
C THR A 62 -5.32 11.65 0.01
N PHE A 63 -4.44 10.66 0.01
CA PHE A 63 -3.71 10.26 1.22
C PHE A 63 -2.78 11.34 1.75
N LEU A 64 -2.22 12.21 0.90
CA LEU A 64 -1.42 13.35 1.35
C LEU A 64 -2.24 14.32 2.23
N LYS A 65 -3.54 14.46 1.95
CA LYS A 65 -4.44 15.26 2.79
C LYS A 65 -4.69 14.57 4.13
N GLN A 66 -4.91 13.25 4.10
CA GLN A 66 -5.13 12.47 5.30
C GLN A 66 -3.90 12.49 6.21
N ILE A 67 -2.69 12.24 5.67
CA ILE A 67 -1.47 12.24 6.49
C ILE A 67 -1.20 13.62 7.12
N LYS A 68 -1.51 14.71 6.42
CA LYS A 68 -1.38 16.08 6.97
C LYS A 68 -2.26 16.28 8.21
N GLU A 69 -3.44 15.68 8.25
CA GLU A 69 -4.36 15.79 9.38
C GLU A 69 -3.96 14.89 10.56
N ILE A 70 -3.40 13.70 10.29
CA ILE A 70 -3.18 12.69 11.32
C ILE A 70 -1.75 12.62 11.86
N ALA A 71 -0.79 13.24 11.20
CA ALA A 71 0.64 13.09 11.53
C ALA A 71 0.98 13.40 12.98
N HIS A 72 0.42 14.46 13.56
CA HIS A 72 0.59 14.80 14.97
C HIS A 72 0.05 13.71 15.91
N THR A 73 -1.13 13.17 15.61
CA THR A 73 -1.75 12.11 16.39
C THR A 73 -0.96 10.82 16.28
N CYS A 74 -0.50 10.47 15.08
CA CYS A 74 0.35 9.29 14.85
C CYS A 74 1.66 9.39 15.65
N LYS A 75 2.32 10.55 15.62
CA LYS A 75 3.53 10.80 16.43
C LYS A 75 3.27 10.68 17.93
N SER A 76 2.24 11.36 18.43
CA SER A 76 1.96 11.40 19.86
C SER A 76 1.51 10.05 20.45
N LYS A 77 0.79 9.25 19.65
CA LYS A 77 0.29 7.93 20.05
C LYS A 77 1.20 6.79 19.59
N ASN A 78 2.33 7.08 18.92
CA ASN A 78 3.24 6.10 18.33
C ASN A 78 2.53 5.10 17.38
N ILE A 79 1.61 5.60 16.55
CA ILE A 79 0.88 4.81 15.56
C ILE A 79 1.73 4.70 14.31
N LYS A 80 1.97 3.46 13.84
CA LYS A 80 2.60 3.22 12.54
C LYS A 80 1.56 3.37 11.42
N VAL A 81 2.01 3.79 10.25
CA VAL A 81 1.14 3.96 9.08
C VAL A 81 1.68 3.13 7.93
N VAL A 82 0.85 2.27 7.34
CA VAL A 82 1.22 1.41 6.20
C VAL A 82 0.16 1.55 5.12
N THR A 83 0.55 1.95 3.91
CA THR A 83 -0.42 2.17 2.84
C THR A 83 0.12 1.79 1.48
N ASN A 84 -0.73 1.29 0.59
CA ASN A 84 -0.40 1.09 -0.82
C ASN A 84 -0.70 2.32 -1.71
N ALA A 85 -1.02 3.46 -1.09
CA ALA A 85 -1.31 4.70 -1.81
C ALA A 85 -0.18 5.19 -2.75
N GLY A 86 1.03 4.61 -2.65
CA GLY A 86 2.16 4.90 -3.52
C GLY A 86 1.92 4.60 -5.00
N GLY A 87 1.06 3.61 -5.29
CA GLY A 87 0.62 3.28 -6.64
C GLY A 87 1.79 3.06 -7.60
N LEU A 88 1.85 3.84 -8.67
CA LEU A 88 2.91 3.79 -9.69
C LEU A 88 4.17 4.57 -9.32
N ASN A 89 4.16 5.33 -8.22
CA ASN A 89 5.29 6.18 -7.83
C ASN A 89 5.40 6.37 -6.31
N PRO A 90 5.70 5.29 -5.57
CA PRO A 90 5.81 5.34 -4.11
C PRO A 90 6.93 6.26 -3.64
N GLN A 91 8.02 6.39 -4.39
CA GLN A 91 9.13 7.29 -4.05
C GLN A 91 8.69 8.76 -4.06
N SER A 92 8.03 9.21 -5.13
CA SER A 92 7.57 10.60 -5.19
C SER A 92 6.54 10.90 -4.10
N MET A 93 5.68 9.93 -3.79
CA MET A 93 4.74 10.09 -2.68
C MET A 93 5.44 10.19 -1.33
N ALA A 94 6.45 9.36 -1.06
CA ALA A 94 7.25 9.45 0.16
C ALA A 94 7.92 10.82 0.29
N ASN A 95 8.51 11.34 -0.79
CA ASN A 95 9.11 12.67 -0.81
C ASN A 95 8.09 13.78 -0.49
N GLU A 96 6.85 13.68 -1.00
CA GLU A 96 5.79 14.65 -0.66
C GLU A 96 5.35 14.53 0.80
N ILE A 97 5.29 13.31 1.35
CA ILE A 97 5.01 13.11 2.78
C ILE A 97 6.12 13.73 3.63
N GLU A 98 7.40 13.53 3.28
CA GLU A 98 8.52 14.15 4.01
C GLU A 98 8.45 15.68 3.99
N LYS A 99 8.06 16.30 2.87
CA LYS A 99 7.83 17.75 2.81
C LYS A 99 6.71 18.20 3.75
N ILE A 100 5.60 17.47 3.78
CA ILE A 100 4.48 17.75 4.69
C ILE A 100 4.93 17.64 6.14
N LEU A 101 5.68 16.61 6.50
CA LEU A 101 6.19 16.40 7.85
C LEU A 101 7.16 17.52 8.27
N ALA A 102 8.03 17.97 7.36
CA ALA A 102 8.93 19.08 7.58
C ALA A 102 8.19 20.41 7.81
N GLU A 103 7.16 20.71 7.01
CA GLU A 103 6.29 21.87 7.20
C GLU A 103 5.60 21.85 8.57
N LEU A 104 5.13 20.67 9.00
CA LEU A 104 4.48 20.47 10.29
C LEU A 104 5.47 20.37 11.46
N LYS A 105 6.78 20.31 11.18
CA LYS A 105 7.85 20.10 12.18
C LYS A 105 7.67 18.81 12.97
N ILE A 106 7.27 17.73 12.28
CA ILE A 106 7.05 16.40 12.86
C ILE A 106 8.17 15.50 12.40
N ASP A 107 8.88 14.89 13.34
CA ASP A 107 9.92 13.90 13.09
C ASP A 107 9.29 12.50 13.05
N LEU A 108 8.89 12.04 11.86
CA LEU A 108 8.47 10.67 11.53
C LEU A 108 9.32 10.17 10.37
N LYS A 109 9.80 8.94 10.47
CA LYS A 109 10.60 8.30 9.42
C LYS A 109 9.71 7.71 8.35
N VAL A 110 9.92 8.12 7.10
CA VAL A 110 9.21 7.62 5.95
C VAL A 110 10.08 6.59 5.21
N ALA A 111 9.49 5.46 4.87
CA ALA A 111 10.09 4.49 3.97
C ALA A 111 9.14 4.25 2.78
N TYR A 112 9.70 3.87 1.65
CA TYR A 112 8.92 3.41 0.51
C TYR A 112 9.45 2.08 -0.02
N ILE A 113 8.57 1.32 -0.66
CA ILE A 113 8.87 0.02 -1.25
C ILE A 113 8.76 0.15 -2.77
N THR A 114 9.63 -0.55 -3.49
CA THR A 114 9.65 -0.64 -4.95
C THR A 114 9.85 -2.08 -5.40
N GLY A 115 9.74 -2.32 -6.70
CA GLY A 115 10.04 -3.62 -7.31
C GLY A 115 8.82 -4.35 -7.89
N ASP A 116 7.66 -3.72 -7.83
CA ASP A 116 6.42 -4.20 -8.44
C ASP A 116 6.32 -3.85 -9.93
N ASP A 117 6.89 -2.73 -10.36
CA ASP A 117 6.80 -2.24 -11.74
C ASP A 117 7.59 -3.14 -12.69
N LEU A 118 6.87 -3.83 -13.56
CA LEU A 118 7.42 -4.72 -14.60
C LEU A 118 7.59 -4.01 -15.95
N MET A 119 7.01 -2.82 -16.15
CA MET A 119 7.07 -2.13 -17.44
C MET A 119 8.48 -2.00 -18.00
N PRO A 120 9.51 -1.61 -17.21
CA PRO A 120 10.88 -1.52 -17.71
C PRO A 120 11.51 -2.86 -18.12
N ARG A 121 10.88 -3.99 -17.74
CA ARG A 121 11.39 -5.34 -17.95
C ARG A 121 10.51 -6.19 -18.87
N MET A 122 9.44 -5.62 -19.40
CA MET A 122 8.46 -6.39 -20.20
C MET A 122 9.11 -7.11 -21.40
N ASP A 123 9.94 -6.40 -22.15
CA ASP A 123 10.61 -6.98 -23.33
C ASP A 123 11.57 -8.10 -22.94
N ASP A 124 12.33 -7.94 -21.86
CA ASP A 124 13.25 -8.96 -21.35
C ASP A 124 12.48 -10.19 -20.88
N LEU A 125 11.37 -10.01 -20.17
CA LEU A 125 10.53 -11.10 -19.66
C LEU A 125 9.89 -11.89 -20.82
N ILE A 126 9.41 -11.19 -21.84
CA ILE A 126 8.86 -11.84 -23.05
C ILE A 126 9.96 -12.65 -23.77
N GLN A 127 11.20 -12.13 -23.87
CA GLN A 127 12.33 -12.87 -24.46
C GLN A 127 12.72 -14.10 -23.62
N LEU A 128 12.47 -14.08 -22.31
CA LEU A 128 12.65 -15.22 -21.41
C LEU A 128 11.49 -16.22 -21.43
N ASN A 129 10.59 -16.11 -22.41
CA ASN A 129 9.40 -16.94 -22.59
C ASN A 129 8.33 -16.77 -21.50
N GLU A 130 8.22 -15.58 -20.91
CA GLU A 130 7.07 -15.23 -20.09
C GLU A 130 5.97 -14.64 -21.00
N PRO A 131 4.95 -15.40 -21.39
CA PRO A 131 4.00 -14.98 -22.43
C PRO A 131 2.95 -14.00 -21.94
N PHE A 132 2.80 -13.80 -20.64
CA PHE A 132 1.74 -12.98 -20.02
C PHE A 132 0.35 -13.32 -20.59
N ASN A 133 -0.01 -14.60 -20.50
CA ASN A 133 -1.25 -15.10 -21.06
C ASN A 133 -2.47 -14.43 -20.43
N ASN A 134 -3.42 -14.06 -21.27
CA ASN A 134 -4.74 -13.66 -20.83
C ASN A 134 -5.37 -14.80 -20.02
N ILE A 135 -5.84 -14.52 -18.81
CA ILE A 135 -6.34 -15.54 -17.87
C ILE A 135 -7.55 -16.28 -18.44
N ASP A 136 -8.45 -15.58 -19.14
CA ASP A 136 -9.68 -16.16 -19.66
C ASP A 136 -9.48 -16.91 -20.99
N LYS A 137 -8.63 -16.37 -21.87
CA LYS A 137 -8.46 -16.86 -23.24
C LYS A 137 -7.23 -17.72 -23.42
N GLY A 138 -6.25 -17.63 -22.52
CA GLY A 138 -4.96 -18.31 -22.63
C GLY A 138 -4.07 -17.76 -23.75
N THR A 139 -4.45 -16.66 -24.41
CA THR A 139 -3.67 -16.07 -25.52
C THR A 139 -2.52 -15.24 -24.95
N PRO A 140 -1.30 -15.35 -25.53
CA PRO A 140 -0.17 -14.52 -25.15
C PRO A 140 -0.44 -13.03 -25.36
N LEU A 141 0.18 -12.18 -24.54
CA LEU A 141 0.05 -10.72 -24.65
C LEU A 141 0.44 -10.21 -26.04
N GLN A 142 1.47 -10.80 -26.63
CA GLN A 142 1.97 -10.42 -27.96
C GLN A 142 0.96 -10.65 -29.10
N GLU A 143 -0.02 -11.53 -28.90
CA GLU A 143 -1.08 -11.82 -29.86
C GLU A 143 -2.32 -10.95 -29.62
N SER A 144 -2.28 -10.06 -28.63
CA SER A 144 -3.38 -9.15 -28.33
C SER A 144 -3.18 -7.79 -29.02
N ASP A 145 -4.28 -7.18 -29.47
CA ASP A 145 -4.29 -5.81 -30.00
C ASP A 145 -4.21 -4.74 -28.89
N CYS A 146 -3.89 -5.13 -27.65
CA CYS A 146 -3.88 -4.25 -26.50
C CYS A 146 -2.49 -3.62 -26.26
N HIS A 147 -2.45 -2.34 -25.96
CA HIS A 147 -1.26 -1.68 -25.44
C HIS A 147 -1.23 -1.78 -23.91
N THR A 148 -0.15 -2.32 -23.36
CA THR A 148 0.06 -2.38 -21.91
C THR A 148 0.33 -0.97 -21.39
N LEU A 149 -0.49 -0.50 -20.46
CA LEU A 149 -0.33 0.79 -19.81
C LEU A 149 0.45 0.67 -18.50
N THR A 150 0.19 -0.38 -17.74
CA THR A 150 0.86 -0.71 -16.49
C THR A 150 1.01 -2.22 -16.38
N ALA A 151 2.10 -2.68 -15.80
CA ALA A 151 2.34 -4.07 -15.47
C ALA A 151 3.01 -4.13 -14.11
N ASN A 152 2.33 -4.68 -13.11
CA ASN A 152 2.79 -4.67 -11.73
C ASN A 152 2.70 -6.08 -11.13
N ALA A 153 3.78 -6.53 -10.50
CA ALA A 153 3.75 -7.70 -9.65
C ALA A 153 3.10 -7.32 -8.30
N TYR A 154 2.26 -8.22 -7.77
CA TYR A 154 1.73 -8.03 -6.43
C TYR A 154 2.79 -8.45 -5.42
N LEU A 155 3.43 -7.47 -4.78
CA LEU A 155 4.43 -7.73 -3.76
C LEU A 155 3.77 -8.27 -2.49
N GLY A 156 4.53 -9.04 -1.72
CA GLY A 156 4.11 -9.52 -0.41
C GLY A 156 4.43 -8.55 0.73
N ALA A 157 4.28 -9.03 1.94
CA ALA A 157 4.38 -8.24 3.18
C ALA A 157 5.82 -8.00 3.68
N TRP A 158 6.83 -8.69 3.11
CA TRP A 158 8.18 -8.72 3.69
C TRP A 158 8.92 -7.40 3.57
N GLY A 159 8.71 -6.64 2.50
CA GLY A 159 9.24 -5.29 2.39
C GLY A 159 8.67 -4.34 3.45
N ILE A 160 7.39 -4.52 3.80
CA ILE A 160 6.74 -3.75 4.88
C ILE A 160 7.37 -4.09 6.23
N LYS A 161 7.53 -5.40 6.53
CA LYS A 161 8.19 -5.86 7.75
C LYS A 161 9.59 -5.27 7.87
N GLU A 162 10.40 -5.37 6.81
CA GLU A 162 11.77 -4.85 6.78
C GLU A 162 11.82 -3.33 7.02
N ALA A 163 10.97 -2.57 6.38
CA ALA A 163 10.89 -1.13 6.59
C ALA A 163 10.56 -0.77 8.06
N LEU A 164 9.65 -1.51 8.69
CA LEU A 164 9.30 -1.34 10.10
C LEU A 164 10.43 -1.78 11.03
N ASP A 165 11.16 -2.85 10.71
CA ASP A 165 12.34 -3.32 11.45
C ASP A 165 13.47 -2.27 11.40
N LEU A 166 13.62 -1.55 10.27
CA LEU A 166 14.54 -0.43 10.11
C LEU A 166 14.06 0.86 10.79
N GLY A 167 12.92 0.81 11.46
CA GLY A 167 12.38 1.89 12.27
C GLY A 167 11.52 2.90 11.54
N ALA A 168 10.97 2.56 10.37
CA ALA A 168 10.00 3.43 9.70
C ALA A 168 8.75 3.66 10.57
N ASP A 169 8.20 4.85 10.50
CA ASP A 169 6.92 5.23 11.08
C ASP A 169 5.81 5.21 10.03
N ILE A 170 6.16 5.54 8.79
CA ILE A 170 5.26 5.54 7.64
C ILE A 170 5.90 4.69 6.54
N VAL A 171 5.18 3.70 6.03
CA VAL A 171 5.60 2.84 4.93
C VAL A 171 4.66 3.03 3.74
N VAL A 172 5.23 3.55 2.65
CA VAL A 172 4.51 3.77 1.38
C VAL A 172 4.81 2.61 0.45
N CYS A 173 3.79 1.85 0.13
CA CYS A 173 3.89 0.70 -0.77
C CYS A 173 3.37 1.06 -2.17
N PRO A 174 3.89 0.37 -3.20
CA PRO A 174 3.30 0.32 -4.53
C PRO A 174 2.18 -0.73 -4.58
N ARG A 175 2.03 -1.47 -5.69
CA ARG A 175 1.10 -2.61 -5.75
C ARG A 175 1.61 -3.75 -4.88
N VAL A 176 0.94 -3.99 -3.79
CA VAL A 176 1.12 -5.15 -2.91
C VAL A 176 -0.18 -5.95 -2.88
N THR A 177 -0.13 -7.21 -2.43
CA THR A 177 -1.36 -7.95 -2.12
C THR A 177 -2.13 -7.20 -1.02
N ASP A 178 -3.44 -7.15 -1.12
CA ASP A 178 -4.28 -6.27 -0.28
C ASP A 178 -4.05 -6.54 1.22
N ALA A 179 -4.02 -7.79 1.64
CA ALA A 179 -3.72 -8.16 3.02
C ALA A 179 -2.26 -7.91 3.44
N ALA A 180 -1.33 -7.60 2.52
CA ALA A 180 0.07 -7.38 2.88
C ALA A 180 0.26 -6.20 3.85
N VAL A 181 -0.60 -5.16 3.74
CA VAL A 181 -0.58 -4.00 4.64
C VAL A 181 -0.94 -4.35 6.08
N VAL A 182 -1.55 -5.51 6.29
CA VAL A 182 -1.87 -6.08 7.63
C VAL A 182 -0.84 -7.13 8.05
N ILE A 183 -0.48 -8.04 7.15
CA ILE A 183 0.49 -9.10 7.40
C ILE A 183 1.85 -8.52 7.79
N GLY A 184 2.32 -7.48 7.09
CA GLY A 184 3.63 -6.86 7.34
C GLY A 184 3.77 -6.34 8.78
N PRO A 185 2.87 -5.47 9.26
CA PRO A 185 2.87 -5.02 10.64
C PRO A 185 2.73 -6.14 11.68
N ALA A 186 1.91 -7.16 11.41
CA ALA A 186 1.78 -8.31 12.31
C ALA A 186 3.08 -9.10 12.38
N ALA A 187 3.68 -9.41 11.24
CA ALA A 187 4.96 -10.12 11.16
C ALA A 187 6.09 -9.32 11.84
N TRP A 188 6.11 -8.02 11.69
CA TRP A 188 7.03 -7.12 12.39
C TRP A 188 6.81 -7.17 13.92
N LYS A 189 5.59 -6.98 14.38
CA LYS A 189 5.27 -6.90 15.80
C LYS A 189 5.61 -8.16 16.56
N PHE A 190 5.37 -9.31 15.93
CA PHE A 190 5.52 -10.62 16.57
C PHE A 190 6.82 -11.36 16.16
N GLY A 191 7.66 -10.75 15.31
CA GLY A 191 8.90 -11.35 14.85
C GLY A 191 8.71 -12.61 14.02
N TRP A 192 7.64 -12.68 13.20
CA TRP A 192 7.38 -13.86 12.39
C TRP A 192 8.37 -13.99 11.25
N GLU A 193 8.61 -15.26 10.88
CA GLU A 193 9.46 -15.64 9.76
C GLU A 193 8.61 -16.14 8.56
N ARG A 194 9.28 -16.35 7.42
CA ARG A 194 8.61 -16.73 6.15
C ARG A 194 7.92 -18.08 6.20
N ASN A 195 8.30 -18.95 7.13
CA ASN A 195 7.76 -20.31 7.33
C ASN A 195 6.73 -20.41 8.48
N ASP A 196 6.38 -19.31 9.11
CA ASP A 196 5.30 -19.24 10.12
C ASP A 196 3.90 -19.29 9.45
N TYR A 197 3.65 -20.29 8.63
CA TYR A 197 2.48 -20.33 7.73
C TYR A 197 1.14 -20.18 8.43
N ASP A 198 0.93 -20.82 9.56
CA ASP A 198 -0.35 -20.73 10.30
C ASP A 198 -0.62 -19.31 10.80
N LYS A 199 0.42 -18.62 11.28
CA LYS A 199 0.33 -17.23 11.74
C LYS A 199 0.08 -16.28 10.57
N LEU A 200 0.80 -16.49 9.46
CA LEU A 200 0.65 -15.72 8.24
C LEU A 200 -0.74 -15.91 7.62
N ALA A 201 -1.27 -17.16 7.64
CA ALA A 201 -2.63 -17.44 7.18
C ALA A 201 -3.68 -16.76 8.05
N GLY A 202 -3.51 -16.73 9.38
CA GLY A 202 -4.37 -16.01 10.30
C GLY A 202 -4.37 -14.49 10.03
N ALA A 203 -3.17 -13.91 9.81
CA ALA A 203 -3.06 -12.49 9.47
C ALA A 203 -3.62 -12.18 8.07
N LEU A 204 -3.49 -13.09 7.10
CA LEU A 204 -4.13 -12.99 5.79
C LEU A 204 -5.65 -12.91 5.92
N ALA A 205 -6.25 -13.82 6.69
CA ALA A 205 -7.69 -13.83 6.94
C ALA A 205 -8.15 -12.53 7.61
N ALA A 206 -7.44 -12.07 8.64
CA ALA A 206 -7.72 -10.79 9.30
C ALA A 206 -7.60 -9.61 8.32
N GLY A 207 -6.57 -9.60 7.48
CA GLY A 207 -6.37 -8.60 6.44
C GLY A 207 -7.54 -8.53 5.46
N HIS A 208 -8.03 -9.67 5.00
CA HIS A 208 -9.20 -9.76 4.13
C HIS A 208 -10.48 -9.22 4.76
N ILE A 209 -10.67 -9.44 6.07
CA ILE A 209 -11.85 -8.93 6.80
C ILE A 209 -11.83 -7.41 6.88
N ILE A 210 -10.67 -6.79 7.11
CA ILE A 210 -10.57 -5.34 7.34
C ILE A 210 -10.23 -4.53 6.08
N GLU A 211 -9.80 -5.17 5.00
CA GLU A 211 -9.33 -4.54 3.77
C GLU A 211 -10.33 -3.55 3.19
N CYS A 212 -11.55 -3.99 2.93
CA CYS A 212 -12.61 -3.14 2.39
C CYS A 212 -13.32 -2.29 3.44
N GLY A 213 -12.95 -2.43 4.71
CA GLY A 213 -13.51 -1.68 5.82
C GLY A 213 -15.01 -1.88 5.99
N LEU A 214 -15.65 -0.92 6.67
CA LEU A 214 -17.10 -0.94 6.93
C LEU A 214 -17.95 -0.69 5.68
N SER A 215 -17.38 -0.23 4.59
CA SER A 215 -18.13 0.11 3.37
C SER A 215 -18.82 -1.09 2.72
N LEU A 216 -18.33 -2.32 2.93
CA LEU A 216 -19.00 -3.53 2.43
C LEU A 216 -20.12 -4.07 3.34
N ILE A 217 -20.22 -3.61 4.57
CA ILE A 217 -21.23 -4.07 5.52
C ILE A 217 -22.61 -3.46 5.21
N HIS A 218 -22.65 -2.44 4.38
CA HIS A 218 -23.89 -1.71 4.04
C HIS A 218 -24.45 -2.03 2.64
N ILE A 219 -23.98 -3.11 2.02
CA ILE A 219 -24.53 -3.59 0.74
C ILE A 219 -25.71 -4.53 1.00
#